data_465f533fd87708184ad8e43c2e5ddb2e
#
_entry.id   465f533fd87708184ad8e43c2e5ddb2e
#
_cell.length_a   1.000
_cell.length_b   1.000
_cell.length_c   1.000
_cell.angle_alpha   90.00
_cell.angle_beta   90.00
_cell.angle_gamma   90.00
#
_symmetry.space_group_name_H-M   'P 1'
#
loop_
_entity.id
_entity.type
_entity.pdbx_description
1 polymer ?
#
loop_
_entity_poly.entity_id
_entity_poly.type
_entity_poly.pdbx_seq_one_letter_code
_entity_poly.pdbx_strand_id
1 'polypeptide(L)'
;NKDFTLNLTQFDRKQLHPEVNNLVGDFTTLTLLEIKNAGNNFAERTKAIQKQLTEDLEHTAYGAVELERELKKKTGNMRGAIMPVVFTSGLGVEQWNEGKWLGKLNYNISQTPQVWLDHQVVEMDGCLCLFWDSVDELFYPGMLDEMFRAYTGLLHTLAVHPEIMQEKTASLVTAEISEKRRQANETAAEFEEKT
;
A
#
# COMPACT_ATOMS: atom_id res chain seq x y z
N ASN A 1 0.43 13.85 9.37
CA ASN A 1 1.76 13.63 8.85
C ASN A 1 1.71 13.62 7.34
N LYS A 2 2.65 14.28 6.67
CA LYS A 2 2.68 14.32 5.21
C LYS A 2 3.56 13.20 4.64
N ASP A 3 4.43 12.65 5.45
CA ASP A 3 5.33 11.57 5.10
C ASP A 3 4.87 10.31 5.83
N PHE A 4 4.97 9.19 5.16
CA PHE A 4 4.56 7.88 5.70
C PHE A 4 5.37 6.77 5.04
N THR A 5 5.29 5.56 5.59
CA THR A 5 5.95 4.39 5.04
C THR A 5 4.91 3.38 4.60
N LEU A 6 5.10 2.81 3.42
CA LEU A 6 4.37 1.65 2.92
C LEU A 6 5.21 0.40 3.07
N ASN A 7 4.57 -0.69 3.45
CA ASN A 7 5.16 -2.01 3.43
C ASN A 7 4.85 -2.66 2.06
N LEU A 8 5.87 -2.81 1.24
CA LEU A 8 5.73 -3.37 -0.10
C LEU A 8 5.99 -4.85 -0.10
N THR A 9 5.04 -5.62 -0.64
CA THR A 9 5.24 -7.03 -0.92
C THR A 9 6.01 -7.22 -2.21
N GLN A 10 7.03 -8.06 -2.17
CA GLN A 10 7.85 -8.44 -3.31
C GLN A 10 7.93 -9.96 -3.44
N PHE A 11 8.09 -10.41 -4.65
CA PHE A 11 8.37 -11.82 -4.97
C PHE A 11 9.85 -11.95 -5.36
N ASP A 12 10.72 -12.18 -4.36
CA ASP A 12 12.17 -12.26 -4.54
C ASP A 12 12.60 -13.71 -4.74
N ARG A 13 12.34 -14.25 -5.93
CA ARG A 13 12.84 -15.56 -6.32
C ARG A 13 14.22 -15.40 -6.96
N LYS A 14 15.26 -15.41 -6.13
CA LYS A 14 16.66 -15.28 -6.59
C LYS A 14 17.02 -16.42 -7.53
N GLN A 15 17.56 -16.11 -8.71
CA GLN A 15 17.92 -17.07 -9.75
C GLN A 15 19.27 -17.75 -9.42
N LEU A 16 19.32 -18.46 -8.30
CA LEU A 16 20.53 -19.17 -7.81
C LEU A 16 20.74 -20.54 -8.44
N HIS A 17 19.72 -21.08 -9.09
CA HIS A 17 19.76 -22.37 -9.76
C HIS A 17 18.83 -22.37 -10.97
N PRO A 18 19.17 -23.10 -12.09
CA PRO A 18 18.30 -23.12 -13.28
C PRO A 18 16.86 -23.60 -13.01
N GLU A 19 16.68 -24.47 -12.03
CA GLU A 19 15.37 -25.05 -11.70
C GLU A 19 14.62 -24.28 -10.60
N VAL A 20 15.12 -23.13 -10.17
CA VAL A 20 14.49 -22.36 -9.07
C VAL A 20 13.03 -22.00 -9.36
N ASN A 21 12.68 -21.79 -10.63
CA ASN A 21 11.32 -21.47 -11.04
C ASN A 21 10.35 -22.65 -10.92
N ASN A 22 10.87 -23.88 -10.84
CA ASN A 22 10.08 -25.11 -10.65
C ASN A 22 9.80 -25.39 -9.16
N LEU A 23 10.43 -24.65 -8.25
CA LEU A 23 10.21 -24.85 -6.82
C LEU A 23 8.87 -24.25 -6.41
N VAL A 24 8.06 -25.06 -5.73
CA VAL A 24 6.85 -24.58 -5.04
C VAL A 24 7.26 -24.12 -3.64
N GLY A 25 6.96 -22.85 -3.32
CA GLY A 25 7.29 -22.29 -2.02
C GLY A 25 6.93 -20.81 -1.93
N ASP A 26 6.97 -20.27 -0.73
CA ASP A 26 6.80 -18.84 -0.48
C ASP A 26 8.14 -18.12 -0.69
N PHE A 27 8.17 -17.22 -1.66
CA PHE A 27 9.31 -16.35 -1.98
C PHE A 27 8.97 -14.88 -1.71
N THR A 28 7.95 -14.64 -0.90
CA THR A 28 7.51 -13.31 -0.53
C THR A 28 8.52 -12.65 0.40
N THR A 29 8.95 -11.46 0.04
CA THR A 29 9.76 -10.58 0.87
C THR A 29 9.07 -9.22 1.03
N LEU A 30 9.54 -8.44 1.97
CA LEU A 30 8.97 -7.11 2.26
C LEU A 30 10.05 -6.05 2.14
N THR A 31 9.68 -4.90 1.57
CA THR A 31 10.51 -3.69 1.52
C THR A 31 9.71 -2.52 2.09
N LEU A 32 10.34 -1.73 2.95
CA LEU A 32 9.74 -0.51 3.48
C LEU A 32 10.05 0.66 2.56
N LEU A 33 9.02 1.22 1.93
CA LEU A 33 9.14 2.38 1.06
C LEU A 33 8.70 3.64 1.81
N GLU A 34 9.63 4.55 2.04
CA GLU A 34 9.33 5.86 2.61
C GLU A 34 8.73 6.76 1.53
N ILE A 35 7.49 7.21 1.75
CA ILE A 35 6.80 8.15 0.87
C ILE A 35 6.96 9.56 1.43
N LYS A 36 7.77 10.37 0.77
CA LYS A 36 7.90 11.80 1.05
C LYS A 36 6.93 12.60 0.20
N ASN A 37 6.30 13.59 0.82
CA ASN A 37 5.43 14.50 0.08
C ASN A 37 6.27 15.50 -0.74
N ALA A 38 6.96 14.99 -1.75
CA ALA A 38 7.81 15.73 -2.67
C ALA A 38 7.08 15.98 -4.01
N GLY A 39 7.29 17.15 -4.60
CA GLY A 39 6.73 17.52 -5.89
C GLY A 39 5.39 18.29 -5.81
N ASN A 40 5.16 19.12 -6.84
CA ASN A 40 4.01 20.02 -6.91
C ASN A 40 2.82 19.40 -7.65
N ASN A 41 3.06 18.37 -8.45
CA ASN A 41 2.05 17.69 -9.27
C ASN A 41 2.21 16.18 -9.17
N PHE A 42 1.26 15.45 -9.77
CA PHE A 42 1.24 13.99 -9.72
C PHE A 42 2.46 13.37 -10.40
N ALA A 43 2.84 13.89 -11.57
CA ALA A 43 3.97 13.35 -12.34
C ALA A 43 5.31 13.50 -11.59
N GLU A 44 5.55 14.64 -10.93
CA GLU A 44 6.76 14.84 -10.12
C GLU A 44 6.80 13.87 -8.93
N ARG A 45 5.67 13.71 -8.24
CA ARG A 45 5.55 12.76 -7.10
C ARG A 45 5.82 11.33 -7.53
N THR A 46 5.21 10.90 -8.64
CA THR A 46 5.40 9.54 -9.17
C THR A 46 6.87 9.29 -9.52
N LYS A 47 7.54 10.25 -10.17
CA LYS A 47 8.97 10.13 -10.49
C LYS A 47 9.83 10.05 -9.24
N ALA A 48 9.53 10.85 -8.22
CA ALA A 48 10.26 10.83 -6.95
C ALA A 48 10.10 9.48 -6.24
N ILE A 49 8.88 8.94 -6.17
CA ILE A 49 8.59 7.63 -5.58
C ILE A 49 9.28 6.52 -6.37
N GLN A 50 9.22 6.56 -7.71
CA GLN A 50 9.87 5.55 -8.54
C GLN A 50 11.40 5.55 -8.36
N LYS A 51 12.00 6.74 -8.27
CA LYS A 51 13.44 6.86 -7.99
C LYS A 51 13.79 6.23 -6.64
N GLN A 52 13.06 6.61 -5.59
CA GLN A 52 13.25 6.05 -4.24
C GLN A 52 13.10 4.53 -4.24
N LEU A 53 12.03 4.02 -4.85
CA LEU A 53 11.79 2.58 -4.95
C LEU A 53 12.93 1.85 -5.66
N THR A 54 13.45 2.41 -6.76
CA THR A 54 14.58 1.81 -7.50
C THR A 54 15.82 1.74 -6.62
N GLU A 55 16.13 2.81 -5.88
CA GLU A 55 17.26 2.86 -4.95
C GLU A 55 17.08 1.86 -3.80
N ASP A 56 15.88 1.76 -3.22
CA ASP A 56 15.58 0.82 -2.13
C ASP A 56 15.69 -0.65 -2.58
N LEU A 57 15.28 -0.95 -3.82
CA LEU A 57 15.37 -2.29 -4.41
C LEU A 57 16.81 -2.76 -4.68
N GLU A 58 17.76 -1.85 -4.84
CA GLU A 58 19.17 -2.19 -4.94
C GLU A 58 19.78 -2.63 -3.60
N HIS A 59 19.10 -2.37 -2.47
CA HIS A 59 19.59 -2.58 -1.12
C HIS A 59 18.76 -3.58 -0.30
N THR A 60 18.18 -4.59 -0.94
CA THR A 60 17.28 -5.59 -0.31
C THR A 60 18.00 -6.64 0.56
N ALA A 61 19.32 -6.54 0.74
CA ALA A 61 20.08 -7.47 1.58
C ALA A 61 19.65 -7.45 3.06
N TYR A 62 19.11 -6.32 3.54
CA TYR A 62 18.53 -6.17 4.87
C TYR A 62 17.01 -6.05 4.74
N GLY A 63 16.30 -7.07 5.20
CA GLY A 63 14.86 -7.19 4.99
C GLY A 63 14.03 -6.25 5.86
N ALA A 64 12.80 -5.97 5.43
CA ALA A 64 11.86 -5.15 6.19
C ALA A 64 11.51 -5.74 7.55
N VAL A 65 11.42 -7.07 7.64
CA VAL A 65 11.12 -7.77 8.91
C VAL A 65 12.20 -7.53 9.97
N GLU A 66 13.47 -7.56 9.57
CA GLU A 66 14.61 -7.25 10.44
C GLU A 66 14.56 -5.80 10.89
N LEU A 67 14.31 -4.89 9.96
CA LEU A 67 14.21 -3.46 10.25
C LEU A 67 13.04 -3.15 11.20
N GLU A 68 11.85 -3.71 10.96
CA GLU A 68 10.71 -3.56 11.85
C GLU A 68 11.01 -4.09 13.26
N ARG A 69 11.70 -5.22 13.35
CA ARG A 69 12.10 -5.79 14.64
C ARG A 69 13.03 -4.86 15.41
N GLU A 70 13.96 -4.20 14.73
CA GLU A 70 14.84 -3.20 15.35
C GLU A 70 14.10 -1.93 15.75
N LEU A 71 13.18 -1.45 14.90
CA LEU A 71 12.33 -0.31 15.22
C LEU A 71 11.47 -0.58 16.45
N LYS A 72 10.88 -1.78 16.57
CA LYS A 72 10.14 -2.20 17.77
C LYS A 72 10.99 -2.15 19.03
N LYS A 73 12.23 -2.63 18.96
CA LYS A 73 13.16 -2.55 20.10
C LYS A 73 13.48 -1.11 20.49
N LYS A 74 13.75 -0.25 19.51
CA LYS A 74 14.10 1.16 19.74
C LYS A 74 12.93 1.97 20.31
N THR A 75 11.72 1.73 19.85
CA THR A 75 10.52 2.47 20.26
C THR A 75 9.87 1.90 21.53
N GLY A 76 10.31 0.73 21.99
CA GLY A 76 9.66 0.02 23.09
C GLY A 76 8.28 -0.57 22.76
N ASN A 77 7.79 -0.36 21.54
CA ASN A 77 6.48 -0.84 21.09
C ASN A 77 6.56 -2.29 20.58
N MET A 78 6.68 -3.23 21.50
CA MET A 78 6.83 -4.66 21.16
C MET A 78 5.53 -5.32 20.66
N ARG A 79 4.37 -4.72 20.91
CA ARG A 79 3.06 -5.34 20.64
C ARG A 79 2.28 -4.67 19.48
N GLY A 80 2.58 -3.41 19.17
CA GLY A 80 1.88 -2.66 18.14
C GLY A 80 2.34 -2.97 16.72
N ALA A 81 1.46 -2.76 15.73
CA ALA A 81 1.83 -2.68 14.34
C ALA A 81 2.63 -1.39 14.09
N ILE A 82 3.78 -1.49 13.44
CA ILE A 82 4.61 -0.31 13.10
C ILE A 82 4.29 0.17 11.70
N MET A 83 4.16 -0.76 10.74
CA MET A 83 3.89 -0.47 9.33
C MET A 83 2.64 -1.23 8.88
N PRO A 84 1.43 -0.77 9.31
CA PRO A 84 0.21 -1.56 9.19
C PRO A 84 -0.44 -1.50 7.82
N VAL A 85 0.12 -0.75 6.87
CA VAL A 85 -0.40 -0.63 5.51
C VAL A 85 0.53 -1.35 4.55
N VAL A 86 -0.01 -2.37 3.89
CA VAL A 86 0.70 -3.18 2.90
C VAL A 86 0.21 -2.83 1.51
N PHE A 87 1.12 -2.79 0.56
CA PHE A 87 0.83 -2.65 -0.86
C PHE A 87 1.47 -3.78 -1.65
N THR A 88 0.65 -4.50 -2.41
CA THR A 88 1.07 -5.59 -3.27
C THR A 88 0.70 -5.28 -4.71
N SER A 89 1.67 -5.21 -5.60
CA SER A 89 1.45 -5.06 -7.04
C SER A 89 1.71 -6.37 -7.76
N GLY A 90 0.67 -6.91 -8.38
CA GLY A 90 0.74 -8.03 -9.31
C GLY A 90 0.63 -7.59 -10.77
N LEU A 91 0.92 -6.32 -11.07
CA LEU A 91 0.93 -5.83 -12.44
C LEU A 91 2.08 -6.46 -13.23
N GLY A 92 1.80 -6.89 -14.47
CA GLY A 92 2.77 -7.57 -15.32
C GLY A 92 3.03 -9.04 -14.95
N VAL A 93 2.31 -9.59 -13.97
CA VAL A 93 2.35 -11.01 -13.64
C VAL A 93 1.31 -11.75 -14.48
N GLU A 94 1.76 -12.46 -15.51
CA GLU A 94 0.88 -13.18 -16.46
C GLU A 94 0.05 -14.30 -15.78
N GLN A 95 0.54 -14.85 -14.69
CA GLN A 95 -0.03 -16.02 -14.00
C GLN A 95 -1.45 -15.81 -13.45
N TRP A 96 -1.88 -14.58 -13.22
CA TRP A 96 -3.25 -14.29 -12.74
C TRP A 96 -4.33 -14.68 -13.75
N ASN A 97 -3.98 -14.83 -15.03
CA ASN A 97 -4.87 -15.26 -16.08
C ASN A 97 -4.86 -16.77 -16.34
N GLU A 98 -3.88 -17.52 -15.82
CA GLU A 98 -3.74 -18.95 -16.07
C GLU A 98 -4.78 -19.83 -15.36
N GLY A 99 -5.41 -19.32 -14.30
CA GLY A 99 -6.44 -20.03 -13.52
C GLY A 99 -7.85 -20.04 -14.15
N LYS A 100 -8.05 -19.50 -15.36
CA LYS A 100 -9.38 -19.41 -16.01
C LYS A 100 -10.07 -20.75 -16.20
N TRP A 101 -9.33 -21.82 -16.33
CA TRP A 101 -9.85 -23.19 -16.44
C TRP A 101 -10.49 -23.69 -15.13
N LEU A 102 -10.15 -23.10 -13.98
CA LEU A 102 -10.75 -23.41 -12.69
C LEU A 102 -12.11 -22.71 -12.49
N GLY A 103 -12.40 -21.66 -13.27
CA GLY A 103 -13.62 -20.87 -13.16
C GLY A 103 -13.33 -19.37 -12.96
N LYS A 104 -14.36 -18.64 -12.54
CA LYS A 104 -14.31 -17.21 -12.28
C LYS A 104 -14.01 -16.96 -10.81
N LEU A 105 -13.02 -16.08 -10.52
CA LEU A 105 -12.77 -15.59 -9.17
C LEU A 105 -13.97 -14.74 -8.71
N ASN A 106 -14.66 -15.18 -7.66
CA ASN A 106 -15.81 -14.47 -7.10
C ASN A 106 -15.48 -13.74 -5.79
N TYR A 107 -14.52 -14.24 -5.06
CA TYR A 107 -14.15 -13.69 -3.76
C TYR A 107 -12.68 -14.01 -3.46
N ASN A 108 -11.98 -13.03 -2.91
CA ASN A 108 -10.62 -13.16 -2.40
C ASN A 108 -10.54 -12.39 -1.07
N ILE A 109 -9.81 -12.91 -0.11
CA ILE A 109 -9.47 -12.23 1.13
C ILE A 109 -8.04 -12.56 1.52
N SER A 110 -7.31 -11.55 1.95
CA SER A 110 -5.97 -11.69 2.53
C SER A 110 -6.02 -11.36 4.02
N GLN A 111 -5.30 -12.15 4.82
CA GLN A 111 -5.14 -11.88 6.25
C GLN A 111 -3.68 -12.03 6.62
N THR A 112 -3.04 -10.91 6.93
CA THR A 112 -1.66 -10.87 7.43
C THR A 112 -1.66 -10.29 8.84
N PRO A 113 -1.05 -10.95 9.84
CA PRO A 113 -0.96 -10.42 11.19
C PRO A 113 -0.32 -9.03 11.21
N GLN A 114 -0.87 -8.12 12.03
CA GLN A 114 -0.42 -6.73 12.21
C GLN A 114 -0.65 -5.81 10.98
N VAL A 115 -1.37 -6.27 9.98
CA VAL A 115 -1.81 -5.43 8.85
C VAL A 115 -3.21 -4.91 9.13
N TRP A 116 -3.41 -3.60 8.97
CA TRP A 116 -4.70 -2.93 9.12
C TRP A 116 -5.40 -2.72 7.79
N LEU A 117 -4.60 -2.52 6.74
CA LEU A 117 -5.05 -2.36 5.37
C LEU A 117 -4.06 -3.05 4.42
N ASP A 118 -4.52 -4.07 3.72
CA ASP A 118 -3.80 -4.73 2.63
C ASP A 118 -4.41 -4.26 1.30
N HIS A 119 -3.61 -3.56 0.52
CA HIS A 119 -3.98 -3.05 -0.80
C HIS A 119 -3.30 -3.86 -1.88
N GLN A 120 -4.09 -4.55 -2.68
CA GLN A 120 -3.61 -5.35 -3.80
C GLN A 120 -4.08 -4.74 -5.13
N VAL A 121 -3.17 -4.71 -6.09
CA VAL A 121 -3.43 -4.24 -7.46
C VAL A 121 -2.99 -5.32 -8.43
N VAL A 122 -3.90 -5.79 -9.27
CA VAL A 122 -3.62 -6.81 -10.28
C VAL A 122 -4.29 -6.47 -11.60
N GLU A 123 -3.78 -7.03 -12.69
CA GLU A 123 -4.43 -6.98 -13.98
C GLU A 123 -5.15 -8.31 -14.26
N MET A 124 -6.46 -8.26 -14.49
CA MET A 124 -7.28 -9.41 -14.81
C MET A 124 -8.18 -9.08 -15.99
N ASP A 125 -8.11 -9.91 -17.03
CA ASP A 125 -8.91 -9.75 -18.26
C ASP A 125 -8.80 -8.36 -18.93
N GLY A 126 -7.60 -7.76 -18.87
CA GLY A 126 -7.34 -6.42 -19.41
C GLY A 126 -7.92 -5.28 -18.57
N CYS A 127 -8.36 -5.57 -17.35
CA CYS A 127 -8.88 -4.60 -16.40
C CYS A 127 -7.97 -4.48 -15.17
N LEU A 128 -7.81 -3.25 -14.68
CA LEU A 128 -7.15 -3.00 -13.41
C LEU A 128 -8.11 -3.37 -12.27
N CYS A 129 -7.74 -4.36 -11.49
CA CYS A 129 -8.51 -4.81 -10.32
C CYS A 129 -7.81 -4.34 -9.05
N LEU A 130 -8.59 -3.74 -8.15
CA LEU A 130 -8.13 -3.16 -6.90
C LEU A 130 -8.86 -3.84 -5.75
N PHE A 131 -8.10 -4.33 -4.79
CA PHE A 131 -8.63 -5.00 -3.60
C PHE A 131 -8.11 -4.30 -2.35
N TRP A 132 -8.99 -4.08 -1.38
CA TRP A 132 -8.66 -3.64 -0.04
C TRP A 132 -9.23 -4.63 0.96
N ASP A 133 -8.34 -5.31 1.67
CA ASP A 133 -8.67 -6.11 2.84
C ASP A 133 -8.30 -5.33 4.09
N SER A 134 -9.24 -5.14 5.00
CA SER A 134 -9.06 -4.24 6.13
C SER A 134 -9.60 -4.82 7.44
N VAL A 135 -9.08 -4.32 8.54
CA VAL A 135 -9.66 -4.54 9.88
C VAL A 135 -10.57 -3.35 10.15
N ASP A 136 -11.84 -3.49 9.79
CA ASP A 136 -12.80 -2.39 9.74
C ASP A 136 -12.96 -1.65 11.07
N GLU A 137 -12.83 -2.35 12.18
CA GLU A 137 -12.94 -1.80 13.54
C GLU A 137 -11.84 -0.79 13.88
N LEU A 138 -10.75 -0.75 13.11
CA LEU A 138 -9.66 0.21 13.28
C LEU A 138 -9.90 1.53 12.53
N PHE A 139 -10.98 1.62 11.77
CA PHE A 139 -11.32 2.79 10.97
C PHE A 139 -12.68 3.36 11.38
N TYR A 140 -12.84 4.67 11.21
CA TYR A 140 -14.15 5.27 11.43
C TYR A 140 -15.17 4.75 10.42
N PRO A 141 -16.44 4.57 10.82
CA PRO A 141 -17.49 4.12 9.93
C PRO A 141 -17.57 4.94 8.63
N GLY A 142 -17.53 4.28 7.48
CA GLY A 142 -17.57 4.89 6.15
C GLY A 142 -16.24 5.47 5.66
N MET A 143 -15.19 5.51 6.48
CA MET A 143 -13.90 6.08 6.09
C MET A 143 -13.23 5.30 4.97
N LEU A 144 -13.24 3.97 5.06
CA LEU A 144 -12.65 3.09 4.02
C LEU A 144 -13.36 3.26 2.68
N ASP A 145 -14.68 3.28 2.68
CA ASP A 145 -15.49 3.49 1.46
C ASP A 145 -15.21 4.85 0.80
N GLU A 146 -15.10 5.90 1.61
CA GLU A 146 -14.78 7.24 1.11
C GLU A 146 -13.36 7.31 0.53
N MET A 147 -12.40 6.72 1.21
CA MET A 147 -11.01 6.64 0.74
C MET A 147 -10.89 5.84 -0.56
N PHE A 148 -11.53 4.68 -0.62
CA PHE A 148 -11.51 3.82 -1.81
C PHE A 148 -12.17 4.50 -3.00
N ARG A 149 -13.31 5.18 -2.78
CA ARG A 149 -14.00 5.94 -3.83
C ARG A 149 -13.15 7.12 -4.34
N ALA A 150 -12.47 7.84 -3.45
CA ALA A 150 -11.57 8.93 -3.84
C ALA A 150 -10.38 8.41 -4.64
N TYR A 151 -9.80 7.28 -4.23
CA TYR A 151 -8.69 6.62 -4.91
C TYR A 151 -9.06 6.14 -6.32
N THR A 152 -10.15 5.38 -6.43
CA THR A 152 -10.63 4.88 -7.73
C THR A 152 -11.08 6.01 -8.66
N GLY A 153 -11.70 7.05 -8.10
CA GLY A 153 -12.06 8.27 -8.83
C GLY A 153 -10.85 9.00 -9.40
N LEU A 154 -9.77 9.11 -8.62
CA LEU A 154 -8.52 9.67 -9.11
C LEU A 154 -7.93 8.85 -10.25
N LEU A 155 -7.84 7.52 -10.10
CA LEU A 155 -7.32 6.63 -11.15
C LEU A 155 -8.12 6.75 -12.44
N HIS A 156 -9.45 6.78 -12.33
CA HIS A 156 -10.32 6.99 -13.49
C HIS A 156 -10.06 8.36 -14.15
N THR A 157 -9.94 9.41 -13.37
CA THR A 157 -9.68 10.76 -13.88
C THR A 157 -8.32 10.81 -14.59
N LEU A 158 -7.28 10.21 -14.01
CA LEU A 158 -5.95 10.13 -14.65
C LEU A 158 -5.95 9.32 -15.94
N ALA A 159 -6.79 8.28 -16.03
CA ALA A 159 -6.90 7.47 -17.23
C ALA A 159 -7.62 8.20 -18.36
N VAL A 160 -8.64 9.01 -18.05
CA VAL A 160 -9.43 9.75 -19.04
C VAL A 160 -8.76 11.09 -19.41
N HIS A 161 -8.10 11.73 -18.43
CA HIS A 161 -7.49 13.06 -18.53
C HIS A 161 -6.02 13.04 -18.08
N PRO A 162 -5.11 12.40 -18.85
CA PRO A 162 -3.71 12.28 -18.46
C PRO A 162 -2.97 13.62 -18.35
N GLU A 163 -3.47 14.68 -18.96
CA GLU A 163 -2.94 16.04 -18.86
C GLU A 163 -2.92 16.57 -17.43
N ILE A 164 -3.87 16.17 -16.59
CA ILE A 164 -3.92 16.64 -15.19
C ILE A 164 -2.74 16.15 -14.34
N MET A 165 -1.97 15.17 -14.79
CA MET A 165 -0.76 14.71 -14.10
C MET A 165 0.26 15.82 -13.93
N GLN A 166 0.26 16.82 -14.81
CA GLN A 166 1.16 17.99 -14.77
C GLN A 166 0.58 19.16 -13.99
N GLU A 167 -0.70 19.12 -13.67
CA GLU A 167 -1.34 20.19 -12.91
C GLU A 167 -1.02 20.07 -11.41
N LYS A 168 -1.12 21.20 -10.71
CA LYS A 168 -0.97 21.21 -9.25
C LYS A 168 -2.00 20.28 -8.64
N THR A 169 -1.54 19.28 -7.90
CA THR A 169 -2.42 18.27 -7.29
C THR A 169 -3.44 18.93 -6.37
N ALA A 170 -4.71 18.86 -6.73
CA ALA A 170 -5.79 19.22 -5.83
C ALA A 170 -5.86 18.26 -4.64
N SER A 171 -6.32 18.73 -3.50
CA SER A 171 -6.58 17.83 -2.37
C SER A 171 -7.75 16.92 -2.72
N LEU A 172 -7.53 15.60 -2.61
CA LEU A 172 -8.59 14.60 -2.71
C LEU A 172 -9.48 14.57 -1.45
N VAL A 173 -9.03 15.25 -0.40
CA VAL A 173 -9.74 15.30 0.88
C VAL A 173 -10.71 16.47 0.84
N THR A 174 -11.99 16.18 0.90
CA THR A 174 -13.03 17.20 0.97
C THR A 174 -12.96 17.99 2.29
N ALA A 175 -13.54 19.18 2.33
CA ALA A 175 -13.60 19.96 3.56
C ALA A 175 -14.30 19.21 4.71
N GLU A 176 -15.33 18.42 4.39
CA GLU A 176 -16.05 17.57 5.36
C GLU A 176 -15.14 16.47 5.94
N ILE A 177 -14.38 15.76 5.10
CA ILE A 177 -13.43 14.74 5.55
C ILE A 177 -12.31 15.37 6.39
N SER A 178 -11.82 16.55 5.99
CA SER A 178 -10.80 17.28 6.74
C SER A 178 -11.29 17.65 8.13
N GLU A 179 -12.54 18.08 8.24
CA GLU A 179 -13.15 18.44 9.52
C GLU A 179 -13.38 17.21 10.41
N LYS A 180 -13.89 16.10 9.87
CA LYS A 180 -14.02 14.83 10.59
C LYS A 180 -12.67 14.33 11.13
N ARG A 181 -11.60 14.45 10.32
CA ARG A 181 -10.23 14.10 10.76
C ARG A 181 -9.75 15.00 11.91
N ARG A 182 -10.01 16.29 11.82
CA ARG A 182 -9.63 17.23 12.88
C ARG A 182 -10.30 16.85 14.19
N GLN A 183 -11.62 16.65 14.17
CA GLN A 183 -12.40 16.24 15.34
C GLN A 183 -11.93 14.92 15.96
N ALA A 184 -11.65 13.94 15.11
CA ALA A 184 -11.13 12.64 15.56
C ALA A 184 -9.76 12.75 16.24
N ASN A 185 -8.85 13.55 15.68
CA ASN A 185 -7.53 13.78 16.26
C ASN A 185 -7.61 14.57 17.58
N GLU A 186 -8.51 15.51 17.69
CA GLU A 186 -8.74 16.27 18.94
C GLU A 186 -9.26 15.35 20.06
N THR A 187 -10.22 14.47 19.73
CA THR A 187 -10.74 13.48 20.68
C THR A 187 -9.65 12.51 21.12
N ALA A 188 -8.78 12.03 20.20
CA ALA A 188 -7.68 11.14 20.55
C ALA A 188 -6.65 11.82 21.47
N ALA A 189 -6.30 13.08 21.21
CA ALA A 189 -5.38 13.85 22.05
C ALA A 189 -5.95 14.06 23.46
N GLU A 190 -7.26 14.32 23.61
CA GLU A 190 -7.92 14.45 24.91
C GLU A 190 -7.92 13.12 25.71
N PHE A 191 -7.91 11.97 25.03
CA PHE A 191 -7.78 10.66 25.68
C PHE A 191 -6.35 10.39 26.18
N GLU A 192 -5.33 10.79 25.38
CA GLU A 192 -3.92 10.64 25.78
C GLU A 192 -3.53 11.52 26.96
N GLU A 193 -4.11 12.73 27.09
CA GLU A 193 -3.86 13.62 28.23
C GLU A 193 -4.51 13.15 29.55
N LYS A 194 -5.49 12.24 29.47
CA LYS A 194 -6.22 11.74 30.66
C LYS A 194 -5.75 10.37 31.14
N THR A 195 -4.77 9.76 30.48
CA THR A 195 -4.18 8.45 30.82
C THR A 195 -2.76 8.57 31.28
#